data_518be88122ef8c261758cc9478cd2b58
#
_entry.id   518be88122ef8c261758cc9478cd2b58
#
_cell.length_a   1.000
_cell.length_b   1.000
_cell.length_c   1.000
_cell.angle_alpha   90.00
_cell.angle_beta   90.00
_cell.angle_gamma   90.00
#
_symmetry.space_group_name_H-M   'P 1'
#
loop_
_entity.id
_entity.type
_entity.pdbx_description
1 polymer ?
#
loop_
_entity_poly.entity_id
_entity_poly.type
_entity_poly.pdbx_seq_one_letter_code
_entity_poly.pdbx_strand_id
1 'polypeptide(L)'
;VQLYGLRSQRNWGIGDFTDLAQLMEYAGGRGLEFVGINPLHALFTSQPAFASPYSPSSRSRLNPVYLDVEQVGAFSYSEKARKWLNRSALKKRLAALRLTDTVAYASVWELKRDALQIAFDAFEQDGSAQAQLDRAAFQDFVAREGSDLYGFGLFEALDQYYGKTDAVGWTVWPEEFRDPYSKAVQNFAKSHGREIHFYMWLQWLCAEQLAKVNEAAERNGVKLGIYGDLAVGAARSGADTWLDRGSYCMDMSVGAPPDPMGPTGQNWGLPPLNPQALKRAGYRKFAEILRKNMHLYGVLRIDHVM
;
A
#
# COMPACT_ATOMS: atom_id res chain seq x y z
N VAL A 1 7.79 0.78 -15.86
CA VAL A 1 7.20 2.11 -15.60
C VAL A 1 7.17 2.37 -14.11
N GLN A 2 7.41 3.62 -13.70
CA GLN A 2 7.24 4.07 -12.33
C GLN A 2 5.82 4.65 -12.18
N LEU A 3 4.89 3.91 -11.54
CA LEU A 3 3.50 4.36 -11.42
C LEU A 3 3.42 5.77 -10.80
N TYR A 4 4.15 6.01 -9.72
CA TYR A 4 4.18 7.32 -9.05
C TYR A 4 4.62 8.48 -9.98
N GLY A 5 5.36 8.20 -11.05
CA GLY A 5 5.84 9.19 -12.01
C GLY A 5 4.85 9.53 -13.12
N LEU A 6 3.75 8.78 -13.26
CA LEU A 6 2.75 9.06 -14.28
C LEU A 6 2.02 10.38 -13.99
N ARG A 7 1.80 11.16 -15.03
CA ARG A 7 1.12 12.44 -14.96
C ARG A 7 -0.11 12.42 -15.89
N SER A 8 -1.24 12.82 -15.36
CA SER A 8 -2.48 13.03 -16.13
C SER A 8 -3.19 14.29 -15.66
N GLN A 9 -4.13 14.78 -16.45
CA GLN A 9 -4.98 15.90 -16.04
C GLN A 9 -5.95 15.54 -14.92
N ARG A 10 -6.13 14.23 -14.68
CA ARG A 10 -7.10 13.67 -13.71
C ARG A 10 -6.44 13.41 -12.34
N ASN A 11 -5.24 12.82 -12.28
CA ASN A 11 -4.65 12.36 -11.04
C ASN A 11 -4.32 13.50 -10.05
N TRP A 12 -4.07 13.15 -8.82
CA TRP A 12 -3.86 14.10 -7.71
C TRP A 12 -2.37 14.40 -7.49
N GLY A 13 -1.60 14.55 -8.58
CA GLY A 13 -0.17 14.85 -8.54
C GLY A 13 0.73 13.63 -8.36
N ILE A 14 0.17 12.43 -8.46
CA ILE A 14 0.82 11.14 -8.47
C ILE A 14 0.03 10.19 -9.36
N GLY A 15 0.69 9.32 -10.12
CA GLY A 15 0.01 8.28 -10.88
C GLY A 15 -0.74 7.32 -9.96
N ASP A 16 -1.94 6.92 -10.37
CA ASP A 16 -2.86 6.08 -9.61
C ASP A 16 -3.32 4.84 -10.39
N PHE A 17 -4.16 4.00 -9.78
CA PHE A 17 -4.64 2.77 -10.43
C PHE A 17 -5.44 3.03 -11.71
N THR A 18 -6.14 4.16 -11.82
CA THR A 18 -6.82 4.52 -13.09
C THR A 18 -5.82 4.93 -14.17
N ASP A 19 -4.73 5.63 -13.83
CA ASP A 19 -3.65 5.90 -14.78
C ASP A 19 -2.99 4.59 -15.25
N LEU A 20 -2.84 3.61 -14.36
CA LEU A 20 -2.32 2.29 -14.71
C LEU A 20 -3.29 1.52 -15.64
N ALA A 21 -4.61 1.59 -15.40
CA ALA A 21 -5.61 1.00 -16.28
C ALA A 21 -5.58 1.63 -17.69
N GLN A 22 -5.47 2.95 -17.78
CA GLN A 22 -5.29 3.65 -19.04
C GLN A 22 -3.98 3.27 -19.76
N LEU A 23 -2.91 3.03 -19.00
CA LEU A 23 -1.67 2.54 -19.56
C LEU A 23 -1.81 1.12 -20.12
N MET A 24 -2.64 0.25 -19.53
CA MET A 24 -2.99 -1.07 -20.12
C MET A 24 -3.73 -0.92 -21.45
N GLU A 25 -4.68 -0.01 -21.54
CA GLU A 25 -5.38 0.29 -22.80
C GLU A 25 -4.40 0.74 -23.89
N TYR A 26 -3.49 1.66 -23.54
CA TYR A 26 -2.46 2.12 -24.45
C TYR A 26 -1.49 1.00 -24.87
N ALA A 27 -1.09 0.14 -23.95
CA ALA A 27 -0.20 -0.99 -24.21
C ALA A 27 -0.85 -2.02 -25.13
N GLY A 28 -2.11 -2.37 -24.88
CA GLY A 28 -2.89 -3.30 -25.73
C GLY A 28 -3.06 -2.78 -27.15
N GLY A 29 -3.36 -1.50 -27.32
CA GLY A 29 -3.45 -0.85 -28.64
C GLY A 29 -2.14 -0.87 -29.45
N ARG A 30 -1.01 -1.23 -28.81
CA ARG A 30 0.31 -1.39 -29.44
C ARG A 30 0.81 -2.83 -29.47
N GLY A 31 -0.02 -3.78 -29.07
CA GLY A 31 0.33 -5.21 -29.07
C GLY A 31 1.36 -5.60 -28.01
N LEU A 32 1.49 -4.82 -26.93
CA LEU A 32 2.37 -5.19 -25.81
C LEU A 32 1.70 -6.27 -24.96
N GLU A 33 2.47 -7.23 -24.48
CA GLU A 33 1.95 -8.36 -23.72
C GLU A 33 1.95 -8.13 -22.21
N PHE A 34 2.70 -7.15 -21.72
CA PHE A 34 2.77 -6.79 -20.29
C PHE A 34 3.21 -5.34 -20.08
N VAL A 35 2.94 -4.83 -18.88
CA VAL A 35 3.48 -3.55 -18.38
C VAL A 35 4.23 -3.81 -17.08
N GLY A 36 5.55 -3.62 -17.08
CA GLY A 36 6.39 -3.73 -15.88
C GLY A 36 6.30 -2.49 -15.00
N ILE A 37 6.12 -2.68 -13.70
CA ILE A 37 5.98 -1.60 -12.72
C ILE A 37 6.91 -1.81 -11.52
N ASN A 38 7.26 -0.70 -10.84
CA ASN A 38 7.91 -0.73 -9.54
C ASN A 38 7.00 -1.39 -8.48
N PRO A 39 7.55 -1.82 -7.32
CA PRO A 39 6.74 -2.35 -6.24
C PRO A 39 5.60 -1.40 -5.84
N LEU A 40 4.39 -1.95 -5.69
CA LEU A 40 3.20 -1.22 -5.21
C LEU A 40 2.96 -1.43 -3.72
N HIS A 41 3.94 -1.94 -2.99
CA HIS A 41 3.83 -2.31 -1.58
C HIS A 41 3.53 -1.13 -0.67
N ALA A 42 2.87 -1.42 0.45
CA ALA A 42 2.56 -0.44 1.48
C ALA A 42 3.82 0.19 2.06
N LEU A 43 3.85 1.52 2.06
CA LEU A 43 4.87 2.32 2.73
C LEU A 43 4.31 2.86 4.07
N PHE A 44 5.00 3.80 4.69
CA PHE A 44 4.56 4.42 5.94
C PHE A 44 3.61 5.58 5.66
N THR A 45 2.32 5.41 5.94
CA THR A 45 1.32 6.46 5.71
C THR A 45 1.45 7.62 6.70
N SER A 46 2.05 7.39 7.87
CA SER A 46 2.37 8.41 8.88
C SER A 46 3.46 9.39 8.41
N GLN A 47 4.37 8.93 7.55
CA GLN A 47 5.52 9.67 7.03
C GLN A 47 5.68 9.48 5.51
N PRO A 48 4.81 10.06 4.69
CA PRO A 48 4.79 9.83 3.25
C PRO A 48 6.06 10.25 2.51
N ALA A 49 6.94 11.04 3.14
CA ALA A 49 8.25 11.40 2.60
C ALA A 49 9.22 10.20 2.50
N PHE A 50 8.99 9.13 3.29
CA PHE A 50 9.70 7.85 3.13
C PHE A 50 9.09 7.06 1.97
N ALA A 51 9.30 7.55 0.74
CA ALA A 51 8.57 7.15 -0.45
C ALA A 51 9.27 6.07 -1.30
N SER A 52 10.39 5.50 -0.83
CA SER A 52 11.10 4.47 -1.59
C SER A 52 10.25 3.18 -1.68
N PRO A 53 9.85 2.74 -2.88
CA PRO A 53 9.07 1.51 -3.04
C PRO A 53 9.87 0.24 -2.69
N TYR A 54 11.19 0.37 -2.55
CA TYR A 54 12.11 -0.73 -2.23
C TYR A 54 12.37 -0.90 -0.73
N SER A 55 11.80 -0.03 0.12
CA SER A 55 11.85 -0.14 1.57
C SER A 55 10.43 -0.12 2.17
N PRO A 56 9.56 -1.06 1.77
CA PRO A 56 8.16 -1.05 2.18
C PRO A 56 7.98 -1.41 3.66
N SER A 57 6.94 -0.87 4.27
CA SER A 57 6.46 -1.29 5.58
C SER A 57 5.94 -2.74 5.53
N SER A 58 5.24 -3.11 4.46
CA SER A 58 4.76 -4.47 4.23
C SER A 58 4.84 -4.86 2.76
N ARG A 59 5.38 -6.06 2.47
CA ARG A 59 5.41 -6.66 1.13
C ARG A 59 4.12 -7.40 0.76
N SER A 60 3.20 -7.53 1.70
CA SER A 60 1.93 -8.24 1.52
C SER A 60 0.74 -7.31 1.40
N ARG A 61 0.96 -5.99 1.43
CA ARG A 61 -0.08 -4.96 1.37
C ARG A 61 0.25 -3.90 0.33
N LEU A 62 -0.79 -3.22 -0.16
CA LEU A 62 -0.67 -2.20 -1.20
C LEU A 62 -0.58 -0.79 -0.60
N ASN A 63 0.12 0.10 -1.30
CA ASN A 63 0.24 1.50 -0.89
C ASN A 63 -1.02 2.28 -1.29
N PRO A 64 -1.80 2.79 -0.32
CA PRO A 64 -3.04 3.51 -0.61
C PRO A 64 -2.83 4.87 -1.31
N VAL A 65 -1.59 5.34 -1.41
CA VAL A 65 -1.27 6.55 -2.17
C VAL A 65 -1.64 6.42 -3.66
N TYR A 66 -1.69 5.17 -4.18
CA TYR A 66 -2.08 4.88 -5.57
C TYR A 66 -3.59 4.81 -5.80
N LEU A 67 -4.41 4.96 -4.76
CA LEU A 67 -5.86 5.02 -4.94
C LEU A 67 -6.26 6.23 -5.80
N ASP A 68 -7.12 5.98 -6.78
CA ASP A 68 -7.92 7.02 -7.40
C ASP A 68 -9.10 7.34 -6.48
N VAL A 69 -9.01 8.48 -5.80
CA VAL A 69 -10.01 8.90 -4.82
C VAL A 69 -11.37 9.10 -5.46
N GLU A 70 -11.43 9.64 -6.69
CA GLU A 70 -12.67 9.95 -7.38
C GLU A 70 -13.43 8.68 -7.84
N GLN A 71 -12.74 7.52 -7.88
CA GLN A 71 -13.32 6.22 -8.19
C GLN A 71 -13.80 5.42 -6.97
N VAL A 72 -13.71 6.00 -5.77
CA VAL A 72 -14.21 5.36 -4.54
C VAL A 72 -15.73 5.44 -4.51
N GLY A 73 -16.40 4.28 -4.41
CA GLY A 73 -17.85 4.13 -4.50
C GLY A 73 -18.63 5.06 -3.57
N ALA A 74 -18.10 5.33 -2.37
CA ALA A 74 -18.71 6.20 -1.38
C ALA A 74 -19.00 7.64 -1.89
N PHE A 75 -18.25 8.14 -2.86
CA PHE A 75 -18.55 9.43 -3.48
C PHE A 75 -19.77 9.40 -4.40
N SER A 76 -20.19 8.24 -4.88
CA SER A 76 -21.39 8.12 -5.75
C SER A 76 -22.68 8.24 -4.95
N TYR A 77 -22.74 7.77 -3.72
CA TYR A 77 -23.97 7.77 -2.92
C TYR A 77 -24.00 8.84 -1.80
N SER A 78 -22.88 9.47 -1.46
CA SER A 78 -22.82 10.52 -0.45
C SER A 78 -22.78 11.93 -1.06
N GLU A 79 -23.83 12.72 -0.82
CA GLU A 79 -23.86 14.13 -1.24
C GLU A 79 -22.78 14.98 -0.52
N LYS A 80 -22.54 14.71 0.77
CA LYS A 80 -21.49 15.37 1.56
C LYS A 80 -20.12 15.14 0.94
N ALA A 81 -19.82 13.91 0.58
CA ALA A 81 -18.55 13.53 -0.04
C ALA A 81 -18.40 14.18 -1.42
N ARG A 82 -19.44 14.15 -2.27
CA ARG A 82 -19.42 14.85 -3.58
C ARG A 82 -19.23 16.36 -3.44
N LYS A 83 -19.91 17.01 -2.50
CA LYS A 83 -19.72 18.44 -2.23
C LYS A 83 -18.28 18.76 -1.85
N TRP A 84 -17.63 17.88 -1.08
CA TRP A 84 -16.24 18.07 -0.69
C TRP A 84 -15.30 18.01 -1.91
N LEU A 85 -15.45 17.05 -2.83
CA LEU A 85 -14.68 16.97 -4.08
C LEU A 85 -14.83 18.19 -4.97
N ASN A 86 -15.98 18.86 -4.92
CA ASN A 86 -16.27 20.02 -5.77
C ASN A 86 -15.78 21.35 -5.22
N ARG A 87 -15.13 21.39 -4.04
CA ARG A 87 -14.63 22.62 -3.43
C ARG A 87 -13.56 23.29 -4.29
N SER A 88 -13.68 24.59 -4.49
CA SER A 88 -12.69 25.38 -5.25
C SER A 88 -11.28 25.33 -4.63
N ALA A 89 -11.19 25.27 -3.30
CA ALA A 89 -9.93 25.14 -2.60
C ALA A 89 -9.21 23.81 -2.94
N LEU A 90 -9.95 22.69 -3.02
CA LEU A 90 -9.39 21.41 -3.44
C LEU A 90 -8.88 21.49 -4.89
N LYS A 91 -9.70 22.03 -5.80
CA LYS A 91 -9.32 22.17 -7.22
C LYS A 91 -8.04 22.98 -7.40
N LYS A 92 -7.87 24.07 -6.61
CA LYS A 92 -6.61 24.86 -6.61
C LYS A 92 -5.42 24.06 -6.10
N ARG A 93 -5.58 23.31 -5.01
CA ARG A 93 -4.50 22.44 -4.47
C ARG A 93 -4.10 21.36 -5.48
N LEU A 94 -5.07 20.71 -6.11
CA LEU A 94 -4.82 19.69 -7.13
C LEU A 94 -4.10 20.27 -8.36
N ALA A 95 -4.50 21.46 -8.83
CA ALA A 95 -3.80 22.14 -9.92
C ALA A 95 -2.33 22.42 -9.57
N ALA A 96 -2.07 22.86 -8.33
CA ALA A 96 -0.69 23.09 -7.87
C ALA A 96 0.13 21.79 -7.81
N LEU A 97 -0.45 20.70 -7.28
CA LEU A 97 0.23 19.40 -7.20
C LEU A 97 0.55 18.80 -8.57
N ARG A 98 -0.29 19.03 -9.57
CA ARG A 98 -0.06 18.59 -10.96
C ARG A 98 1.09 19.32 -11.65
N LEU A 99 1.44 20.51 -11.17
CA LEU A 99 2.51 21.35 -11.74
C LEU A 99 3.88 21.16 -11.06
N THR A 100 3.97 20.33 -10.02
CA THR A 100 5.26 20.08 -9.36
C THR A 100 6.17 19.21 -10.24
N ASP A 101 7.47 19.50 -10.29
CA ASP A 101 8.46 18.70 -11.04
C ASP A 101 8.64 17.31 -10.44
N THR A 102 8.50 17.18 -9.13
CA THR A 102 8.58 15.92 -8.40
C THR A 102 7.28 15.68 -7.63
N VAL A 103 7.04 14.42 -7.23
CA VAL A 103 5.85 14.07 -6.43
C VAL A 103 5.95 14.66 -5.04
N ALA A 104 5.01 15.51 -4.67
CA ALA A 104 4.87 16.08 -3.33
C ALA A 104 4.13 15.10 -2.40
N TYR A 105 4.75 13.95 -2.06
CA TYR A 105 4.11 12.82 -1.38
C TYR A 105 3.32 13.22 -0.12
N ALA A 106 3.88 14.06 0.73
CA ALA A 106 3.19 14.50 1.96
C ALA A 106 1.89 15.25 1.65
N SER A 107 1.93 16.22 0.73
CA SER A 107 0.76 17.00 0.34
C SER A 107 -0.26 16.17 -0.44
N VAL A 108 0.19 15.25 -1.28
CA VAL A 108 -0.68 14.30 -1.99
C VAL A 108 -1.41 13.41 -0.99
N TRP A 109 -0.68 12.78 -0.06
CA TRP A 109 -1.28 11.88 0.92
C TRP A 109 -2.22 12.60 1.87
N GLU A 110 -1.87 13.79 2.36
CA GLU A 110 -2.76 14.61 3.18
C GLU A 110 -4.12 14.80 2.51
N LEU A 111 -4.13 15.23 1.24
CA LEU A 111 -5.38 15.45 0.50
C LEU A 111 -6.16 14.15 0.26
N LYS A 112 -5.46 13.08 -0.14
CA LYS A 112 -6.11 11.78 -0.38
C LYS A 112 -6.68 11.22 0.92
N ARG A 113 -5.93 11.28 2.02
CA ARG A 113 -6.39 10.81 3.33
C ARG A 113 -7.63 11.56 3.80
N ASP A 114 -7.63 12.90 3.71
CA ASP A 114 -8.79 13.71 4.11
C ASP A 114 -10.05 13.32 3.30
N ALA A 115 -9.90 13.15 1.99
CA ALA A 115 -10.99 12.71 1.13
C ALA A 115 -11.46 11.28 1.47
N LEU A 116 -10.52 10.36 1.69
CA LEU A 116 -10.80 8.96 2.03
C LEU A 116 -11.46 8.83 3.41
N GLN A 117 -11.14 9.69 4.38
CA GLN A 117 -11.85 9.73 5.66
C GLN A 117 -13.30 10.15 5.50
N ILE A 118 -13.59 11.17 4.66
CA ILE A 118 -14.95 11.58 4.35
C ILE A 118 -15.71 10.46 3.62
N ALA A 119 -15.05 9.77 2.70
CA ALA A 119 -15.62 8.63 2.01
C ALA A 119 -15.89 7.46 2.97
N PHE A 120 -14.99 7.22 3.94
CA PHE A 120 -15.17 6.18 4.96
C PHE A 120 -16.34 6.50 5.90
N ASP A 121 -16.50 7.76 6.33
CA ASP A 121 -17.70 8.19 7.07
C ASP A 121 -18.98 7.82 6.31
N ALA A 122 -19.01 8.12 5.01
CA ALA A 122 -20.16 7.80 4.16
C ALA A 122 -20.34 6.28 3.99
N PHE A 123 -19.26 5.53 3.78
CA PHE A 123 -19.28 4.08 3.70
C PHE A 123 -19.89 3.43 4.96
N GLU A 124 -19.55 3.94 6.14
CA GLU A 124 -20.08 3.41 7.40
C GLU A 124 -21.55 3.78 7.66
N GLN A 125 -21.94 5.01 7.31
CA GLN A 125 -23.19 5.62 7.80
C GLN A 125 -24.32 5.66 6.78
N ASP A 126 -24.00 5.55 5.46
CA ASP A 126 -25.03 5.66 4.42
C ASP A 126 -25.93 4.41 4.39
N GLY A 127 -27.24 4.66 4.33
CA GLY A 127 -28.26 3.59 4.35
C GLY A 127 -28.66 3.05 2.98
N SER A 128 -28.09 3.57 1.89
CA SER A 128 -28.43 3.15 0.53
C SER A 128 -28.11 1.67 0.27
N ALA A 129 -28.79 1.09 -0.71
CA ALA A 129 -28.54 -0.29 -1.12
C ALA A 129 -27.09 -0.48 -1.60
N GLN A 130 -26.52 0.51 -2.28
CA GLN A 130 -25.13 0.44 -2.75
C GLN A 130 -24.15 0.43 -1.57
N ALA A 131 -24.33 1.29 -0.57
CA ALA A 131 -23.48 1.29 0.62
C ALA A 131 -23.57 -0.03 1.40
N GLN A 132 -24.73 -0.68 1.40
CA GLN A 132 -24.91 -2.01 2.01
C GLN A 132 -24.15 -3.10 1.23
N LEU A 133 -24.19 -3.07 -0.11
CA LEU A 133 -23.42 -3.98 -0.95
C LEU A 133 -21.90 -3.78 -0.76
N ASP A 134 -21.45 -2.53 -0.73
CA ASP A 134 -20.03 -2.21 -0.49
C ASP A 134 -19.56 -2.73 0.87
N ARG A 135 -20.38 -2.57 1.93
CA ARG A 135 -20.06 -3.12 3.26
C ARG A 135 -20.01 -4.65 3.27
N ALA A 136 -20.93 -5.31 2.57
CA ALA A 136 -20.92 -6.77 2.44
C ALA A 136 -19.65 -7.25 1.72
N ALA A 137 -19.27 -6.63 0.61
CA ALA A 137 -18.05 -6.94 -0.13
C ALA A 137 -16.79 -6.70 0.72
N PHE A 138 -16.77 -5.63 1.50
CA PHE A 138 -15.67 -5.38 2.46
C PHE A 138 -15.61 -6.45 3.55
N GLN A 139 -16.74 -6.90 4.10
CA GLN A 139 -16.77 -7.98 5.10
C GLN A 139 -16.23 -9.30 4.51
N ASP A 140 -16.59 -9.63 3.28
CA ASP A 140 -16.06 -10.81 2.58
C ASP A 140 -14.55 -10.69 2.37
N PHE A 141 -14.05 -9.50 2.01
CA PHE A 141 -12.62 -9.23 1.92
C PHE A 141 -11.92 -9.42 3.27
N VAL A 142 -12.46 -8.87 4.35
CA VAL A 142 -11.93 -9.03 5.71
C VAL A 142 -11.89 -10.51 6.12
N ALA A 143 -12.95 -11.26 5.87
CA ALA A 143 -13.01 -12.68 6.18
C ALA A 143 -11.95 -13.49 5.41
N ARG A 144 -11.73 -13.18 4.13
CA ARG A 144 -10.73 -13.83 3.30
C ARG A 144 -9.30 -13.48 3.71
N GLU A 145 -9.02 -12.22 4.06
CA GLU A 145 -7.69 -11.73 4.43
C GLU A 145 -7.29 -12.09 5.87
N GLY A 146 -8.26 -12.29 6.74
CA GLY A 146 -8.09 -12.78 8.11
C GLY A 146 -7.31 -11.85 9.03
N SER A 147 -6.61 -12.46 9.99
CA SER A 147 -5.85 -11.76 11.04
C SER A 147 -4.70 -10.89 10.51
N ASP A 148 -4.15 -11.24 9.35
CA ASP A 148 -3.04 -10.50 8.73
C ASP A 148 -3.46 -9.09 8.31
N LEU A 149 -4.69 -8.95 7.79
CA LEU A 149 -5.24 -7.65 7.45
C LEU A 149 -5.49 -6.80 8.69
N TYR A 150 -6.06 -7.41 9.73
CA TYR A 150 -6.27 -6.73 11.00
C TYR A 150 -4.96 -6.27 11.64
N GLY A 151 -3.95 -7.14 11.67
CA GLY A 151 -2.61 -6.83 12.19
C GLY A 151 -1.97 -5.66 11.44
N PHE A 152 -2.09 -5.62 10.11
CA PHE A 152 -1.62 -4.50 9.31
C PHE A 152 -2.40 -3.21 9.63
N GLY A 153 -3.73 -3.25 9.70
CA GLY A 153 -4.54 -2.09 10.09
C GLY A 153 -4.21 -1.55 11.48
N LEU A 154 -3.94 -2.45 12.42
CA LEU A 154 -3.49 -2.10 13.78
C LEU A 154 -2.12 -1.43 13.77
N PHE A 155 -1.15 -1.95 12.98
CA PHE A 155 0.14 -1.31 12.79
C PHE A 155 0.00 0.11 12.25
N GLU A 156 -0.77 0.31 11.17
CA GLU A 156 -0.99 1.63 10.56
C GLU A 156 -1.63 2.63 11.54
N ALA A 157 -2.62 2.17 12.33
CA ALA A 157 -3.26 3.00 13.35
C ALA A 157 -2.27 3.44 14.45
N LEU A 158 -1.42 2.52 14.93
CA LEU A 158 -0.35 2.80 15.88
C LEU A 158 0.71 3.73 15.30
N ASP A 159 1.13 3.48 14.05
CA ASP A 159 2.13 4.29 13.38
C ASP A 159 1.64 5.71 13.13
N GLN A 160 0.37 5.88 12.78
CA GLN A 160 -0.26 7.20 12.68
C GLN A 160 -0.34 7.91 14.04
N TYR A 161 -0.53 7.16 15.13
CA TYR A 161 -0.63 7.73 16.48
C TYR A 161 0.74 8.16 17.01
N TYR A 162 1.79 7.36 16.80
CA TYR A 162 3.15 7.59 17.29
C TYR A 162 4.11 8.17 16.25
N GLY A 163 3.83 8.10 14.96
CA GLY A 163 4.70 8.50 13.84
C GLY A 163 4.85 10.02 13.64
N LYS A 164 4.88 10.81 14.72
CA LYS A 164 4.96 12.28 14.67
C LYS A 164 6.39 12.84 14.68
N THR A 165 7.39 12.00 14.58
CA THR A 165 8.81 12.36 14.62
C THR A 165 9.49 12.12 13.26
N ASP A 166 10.74 12.49 13.12
CA ASP A 166 11.55 12.26 11.91
C ASP A 166 11.90 10.76 11.69
N ALA A 167 11.39 9.87 12.53
CA ALA A 167 11.57 8.43 12.45
C ALA A 167 10.22 7.71 12.31
N VAL A 168 10.23 6.53 11.68
CA VAL A 168 9.02 5.77 11.33
C VAL A 168 9.00 4.38 11.93
N GLY A 169 7.80 3.92 12.22
CA GLY A 169 7.49 2.56 12.57
C GLY A 169 7.85 2.16 14.00
N TRP A 170 7.62 0.92 14.30
CA TRP A 170 7.57 0.37 15.64
C TRP A 170 8.86 0.48 16.48
N THR A 171 10.02 0.64 15.85
CA THR A 171 11.30 0.73 16.58
C THR A 171 11.46 2.00 17.41
N VAL A 172 10.69 3.05 17.05
CA VAL A 172 10.68 4.34 17.76
C VAL A 172 9.47 4.55 18.65
N TRP A 173 8.51 3.61 18.65
CA TRP A 173 7.35 3.68 19.55
C TRP A 173 7.76 3.41 21.03
N PRO A 174 6.92 3.77 22.01
CA PRO A 174 7.10 3.36 23.39
C PRO A 174 7.26 1.83 23.50
N GLU A 175 8.07 1.37 24.44
CA GLU A 175 8.47 -0.05 24.54
C GLU A 175 7.27 -0.99 24.61
N GLU A 176 6.25 -0.62 25.35
CA GLU A 176 5.01 -1.40 25.53
C GLU A 176 4.20 -1.63 24.24
N PHE A 177 4.46 -0.85 23.17
CA PHE A 177 3.80 -1.01 21.86
C PHE A 177 4.66 -1.75 20.83
N ARG A 178 5.91 -2.09 21.18
CA ARG A 178 6.81 -2.80 20.26
C ARG A 178 6.50 -4.30 20.14
N ASP A 179 5.71 -4.85 21.04
CA ASP A 179 5.19 -6.22 20.95
C ASP A 179 3.70 -6.19 20.54
N PRO A 180 3.35 -6.74 19.36
CA PRO A 180 1.97 -6.74 18.86
C PRO A 180 0.97 -7.46 19.77
N TYR A 181 1.46 -8.32 20.68
CA TYR A 181 0.64 -9.10 21.60
C TYR A 181 0.55 -8.50 23.00
N SER A 182 1.20 -7.36 23.25
CA SER A 182 1.20 -6.72 24.57
C SER A 182 -0.19 -6.25 25.01
N LYS A 183 -0.38 -6.08 26.32
CA LYS A 183 -1.62 -5.51 26.87
C LYS A 183 -1.86 -4.07 26.40
N ALA A 184 -0.80 -3.29 26.23
CA ALA A 184 -0.89 -1.92 25.72
C ALA A 184 -1.49 -1.88 24.30
N VAL A 185 -0.98 -2.74 23.41
CA VAL A 185 -1.50 -2.88 22.05
C VAL A 185 -2.95 -3.38 22.04
N GLN A 186 -3.30 -4.37 22.88
CA GLN A 186 -4.67 -4.86 22.99
C GLN A 186 -5.64 -3.77 23.49
N ASN A 187 -5.23 -2.94 24.43
CA ASN A 187 -6.03 -1.82 24.93
C ASN A 187 -6.17 -0.73 23.87
N PHE A 188 -5.09 -0.39 23.16
CA PHE A 188 -5.15 0.53 22.03
C PHE A 188 -6.14 0.03 20.96
N ALA A 189 -6.06 -1.23 20.59
CA ALA A 189 -6.95 -1.81 19.60
C ALA A 189 -8.44 -1.70 19.97
N LYS A 190 -8.78 -1.84 21.27
CA LYS A 190 -10.17 -1.69 21.76
C LYS A 190 -10.68 -0.26 21.64
N SER A 191 -9.82 0.75 21.81
CA SER A 191 -10.21 2.17 21.78
C SER A 191 -10.09 2.80 20.39
N HIS A 192 -9.36 2.17 19.44
CA HIS A 192 -9.09 2.69 18.10
C HIS A 192 -9.58 1.75 16.99
N GLY A 193 -10.66 1.01 17.26
CA GLY A 193 -11.21 0.06 16.31
C GLY A 193 -11.62 0.69 14.97
N ARG A 194 -12.10 1.93 15.01
CA ARG A 194 -12.51 2.64 13.80
C ARG A 194 -11.31 2.99 12.91
N GLU A 195 -10.21 3.43 13.49
CA GLU A 195 -8.97 3.74 12.78
C GLU A 195 -8.37 2.47 12.15
N ILE A 196 -8.40 1.36 12.87
CA ILE A 196 -7.97 0.06 12.35
C ILE A 196 -8.83 -0.34 11.14
N HIS A 197 -10.16 -0.23 11.25
CA HIS A 197 -11.09 -0.51 10.16
C HIS A 197 -10.86 0.41 8.94
N PHE A 198 -10.52 1.68 9.16
CA PHE A 198 -10.18 2.59 8.08
C PHE A 198 -9.00 2.08 7.24
N TYR A 199 -7.90 1.64 7.87
CA TYR A 199 -6.75 1.11 7.15
C TYR A 199 -7.03 -0.24 6.49
N MET A 200 -7.87 -1.08 7.09
CA MET A 200 -8.35 -2.32 6.45
C MET A 200 -9.20 -2.00 5.20
N TRP A 201 -10.07 -1.00 5.30
CA TRP A 201 -10.90 -0.53 4.19
C TRP A 201 -10.06 0.06 3.05
N LEU A 202 -8.98 0.79 3.34
CA LEU A 202 -8.04 1.25 2.32
C LEU A 202 -7.41 0.09 1.53
N GLN A 203 -7.10 -1.02 2.19
CA GLN A 203 -6.56 -2.21 1.51
C GLN A 203 -7.61 -2.87 0.61
N TRP A 204 -8.87 -2.91 1.03
CA TRP A 204 -9.96 -3.36 0.19
C TRP A 204 -10.10 -2.49 -1.07
N LEU A 205 -10.11 -1.17 -0.92
CA LEU A 205 -10.15 -0.26 -2.07
C LEU A 205 -8.97 -0.46 -3.03
N CYS A 206 -7.77 -0.66 -2.49
CA CYS A 206 -6.59 -0.95 -3.32
C CYS A 206 -6.79 -2.24 -4.14
N ALA A 207 -7.31 -3.30 -3.51
CA ALA A 207 -7.58 -4.57 -4.18
C ALA A 207 -8.64 -4.41 -5.28
N GLU A 208 -9.74 -3.70 -5.00
CA GLU A 208 -10.80 -3.43 -5.97
C GLU A 208 -10.30 -2.62 -7.17
N GLN A 209 -9.51 -1.58 -6.93
CA GLN A 209 -9.00 -0.76 -8.03
C GLN A 209 -7.92 -1.48 -8.84
N LEU A 210 -7.08 -2.29 -8.21
CA LEU A 210 -6.09 -3.09 -8.92
C LEU A 210 -6.74 -4.22 -9.75
N ALA A 211 -7.86 -4.79 -9.26
CA ALA A 211 -8.65 -5.74 -10.05
C ALA A 211 -9.15 -5.10 -11.35
N LYS A 212 -9.62 -3.85 -11.30
CA LYS A 212 -10.03 -3.10 -12.50
C LYS A 212 -8.87 -2.86 -13.49
N VAL A 213 -7.64 -2.72 -13.00
CA VAL A 213 -6.44 -2.66 -13.86
C VAL A 213 -6.25 -3.98 -14.61
N ASN A 214 -6.37 -5.11 -13.90
CA ASN A 214 -6.25 -6.43 -14.52
C ASN A 214 -7.36 -6.67 -15.54
N GLU A 215 -8.60 -6.29 -15.24
CA GLU A 215 -9.72 -6.32 -16.21
C GLU A 215 -9.44 -5.45 -17.45
N ALA A 216 -8.83 -4.27 -17.26
CA ALA A 216 -8.44 -3.42 -18.39
C ALA A 216 -7.35 -4.10 -19.24
N ALA A 217 -6.38 -4.76 -18.63
CA ALA A 217 -5.36 -5.53 -19.33
C ALA A 217 -5.99 -6.65 -20.17
N GLU A 218 -6.88 -7.45 -19.61
CA GLU A 218 -7.59 -8.54 -20.29
C GLU A 218 -8.42 -8.01 -21.48
N ARG A 219 -9.24 -6.98 -21.26
CA ARG A 219 -10.10 -6.38 -22.32
C ARG A 219 -9.29 -5.83 -23.50
N ASN A 220 -8.06 -5.39 -23.25
CA ASN A 220 -7.20 -4.80 -24.28
C ASN A 220 -6.15 -5.77 -24.83
N GLY A 221 -6.21 -7.04 -24.48
CA GLY A 221 -5.33 -8.09 -25.02
C GLY A 221 -3.89 -8.04 -24.50
N VAL A 222 -3.63 -7.40 -23.35
CA VAL A 222 -2.35 -7.43 -22.65
C VAL A 222 -2.26 -8.75 -21.88
N LYS A 223 -1.81 -9.81 -22.53
CA LYS A 223 -1.95 -11.21 -22.08
C LYS A 223 -1.34 -11.52 -20.72
N LEU A 224 -0.18 -10.97 -20.45
CA LEU A 224 0.54 -11.15 -19.17
C LEU A 224 0.19 -10.06 -18.15
N GLY A 225 -0.58 -9.04 -18.54
CA GLY A 225 -1.05 -7.99 -17.66
C GLY A 225 0.06 -7.21 -16.97
N ILE A 226 -0.01 -7.13 -15.65
CA ILE A 226 1.02 -6.46 -14.85
C ILE A 226 2.20 -7.39 -14.62
N TYR A 227 3.41 -6.92 -14.95
CA TYR A 227 4.67 -7.48 -14.50
C TYR A 227 5.08 -6.74 -13.22
N GLY A 228 4.75 -7.32 -12.07
CA GLY A 228 4.99 -6.75 -10.75
C GLY A 228 6.41 -7.01 -10.26
N ASP A 229 6.94 -6.09 -9.47
CA ASP A 229 8.25 -6.19 -8.84
C ASP A 229 8.09 -6.45 -7.34
N LEU A 230 8.69 -7.52 -6.83
CA LEU A 230 8.70 -7.84 -5.40
C LEU A 230 9.91 -7.16 -4.76
N ALA A 231 9.68 -6.24 -3.82
CA ALA A 231 10.76 -5.65 -3.06
C ALA A 231 11.59 -6.73 -2.33
N VAL A 232 12.91 -6.57 -2.34
CA VAL A 232 13.87 -7.55 -1.76
C VAL A 232 13.59 -7.83 -0.29
N GLY A 233 13.23 -6.80 0.49
CA GLY A 233 12.93 -6.90 1.91
C GLY A 233 11.85 -5.93 2.35
N ALA A 234 11.43 -6.05 3.60
CA ALA A 234 10.62 -5.05 4.29
C ALA A 234 11.49 -4.14 5.15
N ALA A 235 11.03 -2.93 5.39
CA ALA A 235 11.71 -1.98 6.28
C ALA A 235 11.87 -2.58 7.69
N ARG A 236 13.02 -2.32 8.33
CA ARG A 236 13.33 -2.79 9.70
C ARG A 236 12.26 -2.41 10.73
N SER A 237 11.65 -1.25 10.56
CA SER A 237 10.61 -0.72 11.45
C SER A 237 9.19 -0.88 10.91
N GLY A 238 9.00 -1.67 9.84
CA GLY A 238 7.73 -1.84 9.14
C GLY A 238 6.77 -2.82 9.78
N ALA A 239 5.59 -2.94 9.21
CA ALA A 239 4.52 -3.83 9.66
C ALA A 239 4.93 -5.31 9.60
N ASP A 240 5.60 -5.74 8.51
CA ASP A 240 6.00 -7.14 8.36
C ASP A 240 6.94 -7.60 9.49
N THR A 241 7.89 -6.74 9.91
CA THR A 241 8.84 -7.04 10.98
C THR A 241 8.24 -6.88 12.37
N TRP A 242 7.25 -6.02 12.54
CA TRP A 242 6.53 -5.89 13.81
C TRP A 242 5.66 -7.10 14.09
N LEU A 243 4.90 -7.55 13.08
CA LEU A 243 3.95 -8.66 13.20
C LEU A 243 4.64 -10.02 13.34
N ASP A 244 5.80 -10.19 12.72
CA ASP A 244 6.51 -11.48 12.69
C ASP A 244 8.03 -11.30 12.76
N ARG A 245 8.50 -10.69 13.87
CA ARG A 245 9.92 -10.42 14.10
C ARG A 245 10.77 -11.69 14.05
N GLY A 246 10.24 -12.82 14.50
CA GLY A 246 10.96 -14.09 14.55
C GLY A 246 11.34 -14.63 13.17
N SER A 247 10.66 -14.21 12.12
CA SER A 247 10.99 -14.59 10.74
C SER A 247 12.11 -13.76 10.12
N TYR A 248 12.66 -12.77 10.82
CA TYR A 248 13.71 -11.87 10.31
C TYR A 248 14.97 -11.91 11.17
N CYS A 249 16.14 -11.71 10.55
CA CYS A 249 17.40 -11.46 11.25
C CYS A 249 17.53 -9.95 11.51
N MET A 250 17.01 -9.49 12.63
CA MET A 250 16.89 -8.05 12.91
C MET A 250 18.24 -7.33 13.07
N ASP A 251 19.31 -8.04 13.41
CA ASP A 251 20.67 -7.48 13.59
C ASP A 251 21.50 -7.49 12.29
N MET A 252 20.91 -8.01 11.18
CA MET A 252 21.56 -8.08 9.88
C MET A 252 20.89 -7.13 8.87
N SER A 253 21.54 -6.93 7.74
CA SER A 253 21.00 -6.18 6.62
C SER A 253 21.33 -6.85 5.28
N VAL A 254 20.37 -6.84 4.38
CA VAL A 254 20.60 -7.15 2.96
C VAL A 254 21.38 -6.02 2.33
N GLY A 255 22.21 -6.35 1.36
CA GLY A 255 23.01 -5.39 0.61
C GLY A 255 23.62 -6.02 -0.63
N ALA A 256 24.52 -5.31 -1.28
CA ALA A 256 25.30 -5.81 -2.42
C ALA A 256 26.81 -5.78 -2.12
N PRO A 257 27.58 -6.76 -2.61
CA PRO A 257 29.04 -6.74 -2.48
C PRO A 257 29.65 -5.58 -3.28
N PRO A 258 30.91 -5.22 -3.03
CA PRO A 258 31.62 -4.25 -3.86
C PRO A 258 31.60 -4.62 -5.35
N ASP A 259 31.33 -3.60 -6.17
CA ASP A 259 31.38 -3.69 -7.62
C ASP A 259 32.02 -2.42 -8.22
N PRO A 260 32.23 -2.30 -9.53
CA PRO A 260 32.83 -1.10 -10.14
C PRO A 260 32.02 0.18 -9.96
N MET A 261 30.70 0.09 -9.72
CA MET A 261 29.80 1.22 -9.49
C MET A 261 29.66 1.57 -8.01
N GLY A 262 29.93 0.60 -7.13
CA GLY A 262 29.88 0.73 -5.68
C GLY A 262 31.08 0.07 -5.00
N PRO A 263 32.28 0.68 -5.02
CA PRO A 263 33.53 0.06 -4.55
C PRO A 263 33.52 -0.37 -3.07
N THR A 264 32.63 0.19 -2.26
CA THR A 264 32.47 -0.15 -0.83
C THR A 264 31.34 -1.17 -0.59
N GLY A 265 30.64 -1.60 -1.65
CA GLY A 265 29.39 -2.34 -1.54
C GLY A 265 28.23 -1.47 -1.05
N GLN A 266 27.07 -2.09 -0.84
CA GLN A 266 25.86 -1.39 -0.43
C GLN A 266 25.22 -2.07 0.79
N ASN A 267 24.73 -1.28 1.73
CA ASN A 267 23.91 -1.71 2.84
C ASN A 267 22.52 -1.07 2.69
N TRP A 268 21.48 -1.88 2.50
CA TRP A 268 20.13 -1.37 2.22
C TRP A 268 19.27 -1.19 3.48
N GLY A 269 19.79 -1.58 4.67
CA GLY A 269 19.09 -1.42 5.95
C GLY A 269 17.91 -2.38 6.15
N LEU A 270 17.69 -3.32 5.22
CA LEU A 270 16.57 -4.25 5.23
C LEU A 270 16.97 -5.55 5.95
N PRO A 271 16.28 -5.98 7.02
CA PRO A 271 16.59 -7.26 7.67
C PRO A 271 16.27 -8.43 6.74
N PRO A 272 17.20 -9.37 6.51
CA PRO A 272 16.93 -10.56 5.74
C PRO A 272 15.97 -11.49 6.49
N LEU A 273 15.26 -12.34 5.74
CA LEU A 273 14.50 -13.44 6.31
C LEU A 273 15.46 -14.42 7.01
N ASN A 274 15.07 -14.92 8.17
CA ASN A 274 15.87 -15.88 8.95
C ASN A 274 15.78 -17.28 8.33
N PRO A 275 16.88 -17.83 7.74
CA PRO A 275 16.82 -19.12 7.04
C PRO A 275 16.44 -20.29 7.95
N GLN A 276 16.87 -20.23 9.22
CA GLN A 276 16.57 -21.31 10.18
C GLN A 276 15.08 -21.26 10.60
N ALA A 277 14.55 -20.06 10.83
CA ALA A 277 13.14 -19.88 11.15
C ALA A 277 12.25 -20.29 9.96
N LEU A 278 12.62 -19.88 8.75
CA LEU A 278 11.93 -20.29 7.51
C LEU A 278 11.90 -21.81 7.36
N LYS A 279 13.05 -22.47 7.51
CA LYS A 279 13.13 -23.93 7.39
C LYS A 279 12.24 -24.63 8.42
N ARG A 280 12.29 -24.21 9.69
CA ARG A 280 11.45 -24.77 10.76
C ARG A 280 9.94 -24.57 10.50
N ALA A 281 9.57 -23.44 9.89
CA ALA A 281 8.19 -23.12 9.53
C ALA A 281 7.76 -23.68 8.15
N GLY A 282 8.58 -24.52 7.50
CA GLY A 282 8.30 -25.03 6.15
C GLY A 282 8.17 -23.94 5.11
N TYR A 283 8.97 -22.87 5.21
CA TYR A 283 9.00 -21.69 4.34
C TYR A 283 7.68 -20.93 4.22
N ARG A 284 6.77 -21.13 5.17
CA ARG A 284 5.40 -20.58 5.15
C ARG A 284 5.39 -19.05 4.92
N LYS A 285 6.21 -18.29 5.67
CA LYS A 285 6.26 -16.82 5.53
C LYS A 285 6.61 -16.37 4.12
N PHE A 286 7.61 -16.97 3.50
CA PHE A 286 8.00 -16.65 2.12
C PHE A 286 6.93 -17.05 1.11
N ALA A 287 6.34 -18.23 1.28
CA ALA A 287 5.23 -18.70 0.44
C ALA A 287 3.99 -17.77 0.54
N GLU A 288 3.68 -17.24 1.72
CA GLU A 288 2.60 -16.28 1.94
C GLU A 288 2.86 -14.96 1.18
N ILE A 289 4.08 -14.41 1.30
CA ILE A 289 4.49 -13.22 0.55
C ILE A 289 4.32 -13.44 -0.95
N LEU A 290 4.80 -14.58 -1.47
CA LEU A 290 4.65 -14.90 -2.90
C LEU A 290 3.19 -15.01 -3.32
N ARG A 291 2.35 -15.77 -2.57
CA ARG A 291 0.94 -15.94 -2.91
C ARG A 291 0.19 -14.61 -2.94
N LYS A 292 0.43 -13.72 -1.96
CA LYS A 292 -0.20 -12.40 -1.90
C LYS A 292 0.14 -11.57 -3.14
N ASN A 293 1.38 -11.62 -3.60
CA ASN A 293 1.81 -10.86 -4.78
C ASN A 293 1.41 -11.52 -6.10
N MET A 294 1.51 -12.83 -6.22
CA MET A 294 1.10 -13.57 -7.43
C MET A 294 -0.40 -13.46 -7.71
N HIS A 295 -1.22 -13.15 -6.70
CA HIS A 295 -2.64 -12.88 -6.88
C HIS A 295 -2.91 -11.53 -7.57
N LEU A 296 -1.96 -10.60 -7.49
CA LEU A 296 -2.11 -9.23 -7.97
C LEU A 296 -1.62 -9.04 -9.41
N TYR A 297 -0.68 -9.88 -9.85
CA TYR A 297 0.09 -9.69 -11.07
C TYR A 297 0.07 -10.92 -11.97
N GLY A 298 0.09 -10.73 -13.27
CA GLY A 298 0.25 -11.83 -14.21
C GLY A 298 1.67 -12.40 -14.24
N VAL A 299 2.67 -11.57 -13.93
CA VAL A 299 4.07 -11.97 -13.77
C VAL A 299 4.64 -11.30 -12.52
N LEU A 300 5.42 -12.02 -11.73
CA LEU A 300 6.12 -11.51 -10.57
C LEU A 300 7.64 -11.61 -10.75
N ARG A 301 8.33 -10.47 -10.71
CA ARG A 301 9.79 -10.41 -10.64
C ARG A 301 10.25 -10.59 -9.20
N ILE A 302 11.15 -11.54 -8.98
CA ILE A 302 11.87 -11.70 -7.72
C ILE A 302 13.31 -11.29 -7.99
N ASP A 303 13.75 -10.20 -7.37
CA ASP A 303 15.09 -9.67 -7.51
C ASP A 303 16.00 -10.24 -6.41
N HIS A 304 17.32 -10.23 -6.68
CA HIS A 304 18.35 -10.51 -5.69
C HIS A 304 18.17 -11.87 -4.97
N VAL A 305 17.95 -12.93 -5.75
CA VAL A 305 17.69 -14.31 -5.25
C VAL A 305 18.94 -15.14 -4.92
N MET A 306 20.13 -14.57 -5.05
CA MET A 306 21.39 -15.24 -4.75
C MET A 306 21.81 -15.09 -3.29
#